data_200efc3df6f942d41faa94faa40960d1
#
_entry.id   200efc3df6f942d41faa94faa40960d1
#
_cell.length_a   1.000
_cell.length_b   1.000
_cell.length_c   1.000
_cell.angle_alpha   90.00
_cell.angle_beta   90.00
_cell.angle_gamma   90.00
#
_symmetry.space_group_name_H-M   'P 1'
#
loop_
_entity.id
_entity.type
_entity.pdbx_description
1 polymer ?
#
loop_
_entity_poly.entity_id
_entity_poly.type
_entity_poly.pdbx_seq_one_letter_code
_entity_poly.pdbx_strand_id
1 'polypeptide(L)'
;GVTLFARRPKGMELTDDGARLLPFAQQMMEAAGKLSMAATGAEANKSGTVRLAASVYVAHYVLPSILADLRRLEPSIQIELVPSDASENLLYRDADIALRMYRPDQLDIVARHLSDIELGAFATKSYLDHFGRPQHPNDLLQHDLVGYDRNDLIIRTMRDFGWDVAPENFATRCDSQSTYWELVRAGCGIGFGQAQVARRDSTLEQVLPNLSLQPLPLWIAAPKAVRHSPKVAAVWDHLIAAFTA
;
A
#
# COMPACT_ATOMS: atom_id res chain seq x y z
N GLY A 1 13.95 -29.11 28.17
CA GLY A 1 13.98 -27.83 27.55
C GLY A 1 14.50 -27.93 26.13
N VAL A 2 13.83 -27.35 25.19
CA VAL A 2 14.24 -27.29 23.77
C VAL A 2 14.58 -25.85 23.40
N THR A 3 15.55 -25.65 22.51
CA THR A 3 15.89 -24.33 21.98
C THR A 3 15.00 -24.04 20.79
N LEU A 4 14.20 -22.95 20.85
CA LEU A 4 13.23 -22.62 19.81
C LEU A 4 13.80 -21.72 18.73
N PHE A 5 14.83 -20.93 19.03
CA PHE A 5 15.45 -19.96 18.14
C PHE A 5 16.96 -20.11 18.10
N ALA A 6 17.54 -20.05 16.90
CA ALA A 6 18.98 -19.98 16.67
C ALA A 6 19.36 -18.55 16.26
N ARG A 7 20.43 -18.02 16.88
CA ARG A 7 20.99 -16.71 16.51
C ARG A 7 21.84 -16.84 15.26
N ARG A 8 21.54 -16.06 14.22
CA ARG A 8 22.29 -15.99 12.98
C ARG A 8 22.82 -14.58 12.74
N PRO A 9 23.82 -14.37 11.88
CA PRO A 9 24.36 -13.03 11.59
C PRO A 9 23.30 -12.06 11.05
N LYS A 10 22.24 -12.57 10.41
CA LYS A 10 21.15 -11.78 9.83
C LYS A 10 19.87 -11.74 10.70
N GLY A 11 19.91 -12.23 11.95
CA GLY A 11 18.75 -12.24 12.84
C GLY A 11 18.55 -13.55 13.59
N MET A 12 17.32 -13.80 14.06
CA MET A 12 16.93 -15.03 14.72
C MET A 12 16.12 -15.91 13.76
N GLU A 13 16.46 -17.19 13.70
CA GLU A 13 15.73 -18.20 12.92
C GLU A 13 15.16 -19.27 13.86
N LEU A 14 14.02 -19.87 13.47
CA LEU A 14 13.49 -21.01 14.18
C LEU A 14 14.42 -22.22 14.02
N THR A 15 14.61 -22.95 15.09
CA THR A 15 15.18 -24.31 15.03
C THR A 15 14.13 -25.29 14.51
N ASP A 16 14.52 -26.55 14.23
CA ASP A 16 13.57 -27.61 13.87
C ASP A 16 12.53 -27.84 14.98
N ASP A 17 12.95 -27.75 16.23
CA ASP A 17 12.05 -27.81 17.37
C ASP A 17 11.12 -26.60 17.42
N GLY A 18 11.62 -25.41 17.13
CA GLY A 18 10.83 -24.20 17.02
C GLY A 18 9.78 -24.31 15.91
N ALA A 19 10.17 -24.81 14.75
CA ALA A 19 9.26 -25.00 13.61
C ALA A 19 8.16 -26.03 13.94
N ARG A 20 8.50 -27.13 14.63
CA ARG A 20 7.50 -28.13 15.06
C ARG A 20 6.52 -27.59 16.11
N LEU A 21 6.96 -26.72 17.00
CA LEU A 21 6.12 -26.18 18.08
C LEU A 21 5.33 -24.93 17.65
N LEU A 22 5.73 -24.26 16.59
CA LEU A 22 5.05 -23.05 16.08
C LEU A 22 3.54 -23.23 15.86
N PRO A 23 3.04 -24.32 15.23
CA PRO A 23 1.61 -24.52 15.03
C PRO A 23 0.82 -24.60 16.33
N PHE A 24 1.39 -25.22 17.36
CA PHE A 24 0.75 -25.33 18.69
C PHE A 24 0.74 -23.97 19.40
N ALA A 25 1.80 -23.19 19.30
CA ALA A 25 1.83 -21.83 19.85
C ALA A 25 0.79 -20.92 19.16
N GLN A 26 0.61 -21.07 17.86
CA GLN A 26 -0.43 -20.36 17.09
C GLN A 26 -1.83 -20.77 17.54
N GLN A 27 -2.11 -22.06 17.73
CA GLN A 27 -3.38 -22.55 18.26
C GLN A 27 -3.67 -22.03 19.69
N MET A 28 -2.66 -22.00 20.55
CA MET A 28 -2.79 -21.41 21.89
C MET A 28 -3.15 -19.92 21.82
N MET A 29 -2.51 -19.16 20.95
CA MET A 29 -2.79 -17.74 20.76
C MET A 29 -4.22 -17.52 20.22
N GLU A 30 -4.67 -18.35 19.28
CA GLU A 30 -6.05 -18.33 18.76
C GLU A 30 -7.07 -18.67 19.85
N ALA A 31 -6.80 -19.72 20.65
CA ALA A 31 -7.66 -20.10 21.76
C ALA A 31 -7.72 -19.01 22.84
N ALA A 32 -6.59 -18.38 23.17
CA ALA A 32 -6.54 -17.24 24.09
C ALA A 32 -7.35 -16.05 23.57
N GLY A 33 -7.29 -15.77 22.27
CA GLY A 33 -8.12 -14.77 21.61
C GLY A 33 -9.63 -15.07 21.72
N LYS A 34 -10.03 -16.32 21.46
CA LYS A 34 -11.42 -16.77 21.62
C LYS A 34 -11.90 -16.70 23.07
N LEU A 35 -11.04 -17.07 24.02
CA LEU A 35 -11.34 -16.96 25.45
C LEU A 35 -11.54 -15.50 25.86
N SER A 36 -10.66 -14.60 25.42
CA SER A 36 -10.79 -13.16 25.67
C SER A 36 -12.10 -12.60 25.09
N MET A 37 -12.48 -13.01 23.89
CA MET A 37 -13.76 -12.62 23.28
C MET A 37 -14.96 -13.15 24.08
N ALA A 38 -14.93 -14.39 24.54
CA ALA A 38 -15.99 -14.99 25.32
C ALA A 38 -16.12 -14.36 26.73
N ALA A 39 -15.00 -13.95 27.33
CA ALA A 39 -14.95 -13.34 28.64
C ALA A 39 -15.45 -11.88 28.68
N THR A 40 -15.37 -11.16 27.55
CA THR A 40 -15.77 -9.74 27.48
C THR A 40 -17.26 -9.51 27.23
N GLY A 41 -18.05 -10.56 27.03
CA GLY A 41 -19.50 -10.46 26.78
C GLY A 41 -19.86 -9.91 25.41
N ALA A 42 -21.15 -9.83 25.06
CA ALA A 42 -21.64 -9.47 23.74
C ALA A 42 -21.40 -7.98 23.32
N GLU A 43 -20.96 -7.12 24.21
CA GLU A 43 -20.39 -5.82 23.92
C GLU A 43 -18.86 -5.97 23.82
N ALA A 44 -18.41 -6.53 22.72
CA ALA A 44 -17.01 -6.69 22.43
C ALA A 44 -16.31 -5.33 22.52
N ASN A 45 -15.44 -5.16 23.54
CA ASN A 45 -14.68 -3.93 23.72
C ASN A 45 -13.79 -3.70 22.48
N LYS A 46 -14.23 -2.80 21.59
CA LYS A 46 -13.49 -2.41 20.41
C LYS A 46 -12.29 -1.50 20.71
N SER A 47 -12.03 -1.21 21.99
CA SER A 47 -10.94 -0.31 22.38
C SER A 47 -9.56 -0.91 22.18
N GLY A 48 -8.58 -0.06 21.96
CA GLY A 48 -7.16 -0.38 21.87
C GLY A 48 -6.52 -0.04 20.55
N THR A 49 -5.26 -0.42 20.39
CA THR A 49 -4.45 -0.07 19.22
C THR A 49 -4.59 -1.13 18.13
N VAL A 50 -4.72 -0.68 16.87
CA VAL A 50 -4.61 -1.48 15.65
C VAL A 50 -3.44 -0.94 14.83
N ARG A 51 -2.48 -1.81 14.52
CA ARG A 51 -1.32 -1.48 13.71
C ARG A 51 -1.63 -1.74 12.24
N LEU A 52 -1.70 -0.66 11.44
CA LEU A 52 -2.05 -0.68 10.03
C LEU A 52 -0.81 -0.41 9.17
N ALA A 53 -0.36 -1.39 8.40
CA ALA A 53 0.69 -1.21 7.41
C ALA A 53 0.10 -0.89 6.03
N ALA A 54 0.71 0.03 5.30
CA ALA A 54 0.32 0.36 3.94
C ALA A 54 1.52 0.79 3.10
N SER A 55 1.41 0.70 1.76
CA SER A 55 2.40 1.34 0.90
C SER A 55 2.48 2.84 1.19
N VAL A 56 3.68 3.41 1.02
CA VAL A 56 3.92 4.83 1.34
C VAL A 56 2.94 5.75 0.63
N TYR A 57 2.67 5.49 -0.64
CA TYR A 57 1.73 6.28 -1.43
C TYR A 57 0.30 6.25 -0.88
N VAL A 58 -0.22 5.05 -0.57
CA VAL A 58 -1.57 4.88 0.00
C VAL A 58 -1.66 5.51 1.39
N ALA A 59 -0.64 5.30 2.22
CA ALA A 59 -0.58 5.89 3.55
C ALA A 59 -0.57 7.42 3.52
N HIS A 60 0.03 8.03 2.49
CA HIS A 60 0.16 9.47 2.38
C HIS A 60 -1.07 10.14 1.76
N TYR A 61 -1.59 9.60 0.66
CA TYR A 61 -2.60 10.30 -0.15
C TYR A 61 -4.03 9.74 -0.03
N VAL A 62 -4.19 8.52 0.46
CA VAL A 62 -5.49 7.85 0.49
C VAL A 62 -6.00 7.65 1.92
N LEU A 63 -5.18 7.06 2.78
CA LEU A 63 -5.61 6.70 4.14
C LEU A 63 -5.97 7.87 5.06
N PRO A 64 -5.36 9.08 5.00
CA PRO A 64 -5.65 10.11 5.98
C PRO A 64 -7.14 10.47 6.09
N SER A 65 -7.86 10.58 4.97
CA SER A 65 -9.30 10.86 4.97
C SER A 65 -10.11 9.69 5.55
N ILE A 66 -9.75 8.46 5.18
CA ILE A 66 -10.42 7.23 5.65
C ILE A 66 -10.23 7.07 7.16
N LEU A 67 -9.03 7.32 7.66
CA LEU A 67 -8.72 7.23 9.09
C LEU A 67 -9.37 8.36 9.90
N ALA A 68 -9.55 9.54 9.31
CA ALA A 68 -10.32 10.62 9.93
C ALA A 68 -11.79 10.21 10.11
N ASP A 69 -12.38 9.52 9.14
CA ASP A 69 -13.74 9.00 9.22
C ASP A 69 -13.84 7.86 10.25
N LEU A 70 -12.90 6.92 10.23
CA LEU A 70 -12.82 5.88 11.24
C LEU A 70 -12.73 6.46 12.65
N ARG A 71 -11.91 7.50 12.85
CA ARG A 71 -11.75 8.14 14.16
C ARG A 71 -13.05 8.74 14.70
N ARG A 72 -13.94 9.22 13.82
CA ARG A 72 -15.27 9.73 14.21
C ARG A 72 -16.23 8.60 14.58
N LEU A 73 -16.17 7.48 13.86
CA LEU A 73 -17.07 6.34 14.07
C LEU A 73 -16.67 5.45 15.25
N GLU A 74 -15.37 5.24 15.43
CA GLU A 74 -14.80 4.32 16.44
C GLU A 74 -13.73 5.06 17.29
N PRO A 75 -14.12 6.03 18.14
CA PRO A 75 -13.19 6.87 18.88
C PRO A 75 -12.34 6.11 19.93
N SER A 76 -12.72 4.91 20.30
CA SER A 76 -11.99 4.03 21.21
C SER A 76 -10.83 3.26 20.56
N ILE A 77 -10.77 3.25 19.20
CA ILE A 77 -9.69 2.58 18.46
C ILE A 77 -8.57 3.59 18.19
N GLN A 78 -7.35 3.20 18.50
CA GLN A 78 -6.13 3.91 18.14
C GLN A 78 -5.51 3.24 16.91
N ILE A 79 -5.01 4.03 15.97
CA ILE A 79 -4.32 3.50 14.78
C ILE A 79 -2.84 3.86 14.84
N GLU A 80 -2.00 2.85 14.74
CA GLU A 80 -0.58 3.01 14.43
C GLU A 80 -0.37 2.75 12.95
N LEU A 81 -0.23 3.83 12.17
CA LEU A 81 0.01 3.74 10.74
C LEU A 81 1.50 3.53 10.45
N VAL A 82 1.82 2.48 9.69
CA VAL A 82 3.19 2.11 9.29
C VAL A 82 3.32 2.19 7.77
N PRO A 83 3.78 3.33 7.22
CA PRO A 83 4.05 3.45 5.80
C PRO A 83 5.31 2.65 5.43
N SER A 84 5.22 1.75 4.45
CA SER A 84 6.39 1.01 3.96
C SER A 84 6.12 0.36 2.61
N ASP A 85 7.08 0.53 1.68
CA ASP A 85 7.12 -0.16 0.39
C ASP A 85 8.04 -1.40 0.41
N ALA A 86 8.64 -1.71 1.56
CA ALA A 86 9.42 -2.93 1.72
C ALA A 86 8.52 -4.16 1.57
N SER A 87 8.90 -5.05 0.64
CA SER A 87 8.19 -6.30 0.34
C SER A 87 8.50 -7.43 1.33
N GLU A 88 9.35 -7.18 2.32
CA GLU A 88 9.83 -8.22 3.22
C GLU A 88 8.75 -8.73 4.18
N ASN A 89 8.79 -10.03 4.46
CA ASN A 89 7.91 -10.79 5.36
C ASN A 89 7.78 -10.23 6.80
N LEU A 90 8.61 -9.26 7.17
CA LEU A 90 8.64 -8.63 8.49
C LEU A 90 7.39 -7.78 8.77
N LEU A 91 6.79 -7.17 7.75
CA LEU A 91 5.62 -6.30 7.95
C LEU A 91 4.35 -7.06 8.36
N TYR A 92 4.21 -8.32 7.96
CA TYR A 92 3.05 -9.13 8.37
C TYR A 92 3.15 -9.65 9.82
N ARG A 93 4.35 -9.69 10.40
CA ARG A 93 4.52 -10.07 11.82
C ARG A 93 4.29 -8.91 12.78
N ASP A 94 4.41 -7.66 12.27
CA ASP A 94 4.33 -6.44 13.07
C ASP A 94 3.08 -5.59 12.79
N ALA A 95 2.14 -6.06 11.95
CA ALA A 95 0.91 -5.35 11.64
C ALA A 95 -0.32 -6.25 11.85
N ASP A 96 -1.39 -5.66 12.36
CA ASP A 96 -2.70 -6.31 12.50
C ASP A 96 -3.46 -6.33 11.16
N ILE A 97 -3.26 -5.29 10.35
CA ILE A 97 -3.84 -5.17 8.99
C ILE A 97 -2.76 -4.61 8.06
N ALA A 98 -2.74 -5.10 6.81
CA ALA A 98 -1.88 -4.57 5.76
C ALA A 98 -2.66 -4.27 4.49
N LEU A 99 -2.38 -3.12 3.84
CA LEU A 99 -2.82 -2.78 2.49
C LEU A 99 -1.65 -2.90 1.53
N ARG A 100 -1.81 -3.69 0.47
CA ARG A 100 -0.73 -4.00 -0.48
C ARG A 100 -1.22 -3.97 -1.93
N MET A 101 -0.31 -3.59 -2.85
CA MET A 101 -0.55 -3.57 -4.30
C MET A 101 -0.25 -4.92 -4.97
N TYR A 102 -0.27 -5.99 -4.22
CA TYR A 102 -0.10 -7.37 -4.70
C TYR A 102 -0.84 -8.34 -3.78
N ARG A 103 -1.20 -9.50 -4.30
CA ARG A 103 -1.82 -10.55 -3.50
C ARG A 103 -0.80 -11.18 -2.57
N PRO A 104 -1.03 -11.18 -1.25
CA PRO A 104 -0.20 -11.94 -0.31
C PRO A 104 -0.34 -13.44 -0.57
N ASP A 105 0.77 -14.18 -0.46
CA ASP A 105 0.87 -15.64 -0.71
C ASP A 105 1.07 -16.48 0.57
N GLN A 106 1.10 -15.84 1.74
CA GLN A 106 1.38 -16.51 3.02
C GLN A 106 0.18 -17.33 3.53
N LEU A 107 0.45 -18.54 4.06
CA LEU A 107 -0.59 -19.51 4.45
C LEU A 107 -1.46 -19.08 5.65
N ASP A 108 -0.93 -18.27 6.57
CA ASP A 108 -1.60 -17.87 7.82
C ASP A 108 -2.26 -16.49 7.73
N ILE A 109 -2.53 -16.02 6.51
CA ILE A 109 -3.13 -14.72 6.25
C ILE A 109 -4.51 -14.89 5.63
N VAL A 110 -5.45 -14.06 6.06
CA VAL A 110 -6.70 -13.78 5.33
C VAL A 110 -6.43 -12.59 4.43
N ALA A 111 -6.62 -12.75 3.13
CA ALA A 111 -6.48 -11.66 2.17
C ALA A 111 -7.76 -11.50 1.37
N ARG A 112 -8.12 -10.24 1.06
CA ARG A 112 -9.24 -9.88 0.21
C ARG A 112 -8.81 -8.82 -0.80
N HIS A 113 -9.15 -9.02 -2.07
CA HIS A 113 -9.06 -7.97 -3.09
C HIS A 113 -10.08 -6.87 -2.80
N LEU A 114 -9.63 -5.63 -2.79
CA LEU A 114 -10.48 -4.45 -2.54
C LEU A 114 -10.92 -3.79 -3.84
N SER A 115 -9.96 -3.43 -4.67
CA SER A 115 -10.21 -2.73 -5.94
C SER A 115 -8.98 -2.82 -6.84
N ASP A 116 -9.17 -2.50 -8.11
CA ASP A 116 -8.11 -2.26 -9.06
C ASP A 116 -7.94 -0.74 -9.23
N ILE A 117 -6.75 -0.25 -8.87
CA ILE A 117 -6.45 1.19 -8.87
C ILE A 117 -6.06 1.61 -10.27
N GLU A 118 -6.87 2.49 -10.86
CA GLU A 118 -6.59 3.09 -12.17
C GLU A 118 -5.33 3.95 -12.12
N LEU A 119 -4.44 3.79 -13.10
CA LEU A 119 -3.26 4.62 -13.31
C LEU A 119 -3.47 5.54 -14.52
N GLY A 120 -2.81 6.68 -14.49
CA GLY A 120 -2.76 7.61 -15.61
C GLY A 120 -1.47 8.40 -15.62
N ALA A 121 -1.24 9.13 -16.72
CA ALA A 121 -0.17 10.12 -16.83
C ALA A 121 -0.73 11.50 -16.50
N PHE A 122 -0.01 12.28 -15.70
CA PHE A 122 -0.46 13.57 -15.17
C PHE A 122 0.67 14.58 -15.19
N ALA A 123 0.30 15.85 -15.36
CA ALA A 123 1.19 17.00 -15.16
C ALA A 123 0.38 18.16 -14.60
N THR A 124 1.05 19.21 -14.12
CA THR A 124 0.36 20.43 -13.76
C THR A 124 -0.13 21.18 -15.01
N LYS A 125 -1.26 21.85 -14.91
CA LYS A 125 -1.78 22.70 -15.98
C LYS A 125 -0.76 23.75 -16.40
N SER A 126 -0.06 24.35 -15.44
CA SER A 126 0.98 25.35 -15.72
C SER A 126 2.15 24.81 -16.53
N TYR A 127 2.59 23.57 -16.26
CA TYR A 127 3.60 22.88 -17.07
C TYR A 127 3.09 22.68 -18.51
N LEU A 128 1.86 22.16 -18.66
CA LEU A 128 1.26 21.89 -19.97
C LEU A 128 0.96 23.17 -20.77
N ASP A 129 0.64 24.26 -20.10
CA ASP A 129 0.44 25.57 -20.77
C ASP A 129 1.75 26.13 -21.32
N HIS A 130 2.89 25.79 -20.73
CA HIS A 130 4.21 26.22 -21.16
C HIS A 130 4.83 25.30 -22.23
N PHE A 131 4.73 23.99 -22.04
CA PHE A 131 5.41 22.99 -22.89
C PHE A 131 4.49 22.29 -23.91
N GLY A 132 3.19 22.56 -23.85
CA GLY A 132 2.19 21.90 -24.69
C GLY A 132 1.61 20.63 -24.05
N ARG A 133 0.55 20.10 -24.68
CA ARG A 133 -0.14 18.88 -24.26
C ARG A 133 0.15 17.76 -25.23
N PRO A 134 0.73 16.63 -24.80
CA PRO A 134 0.98 15.49 -25.68
C PRO A 134 -0.34 14.97 -26.26
N GLN A 135 -0.40 14.76 -27.57
CA GLN A 135 -1.56 14.24 -28.27
C GLN A 135 -1.44 12.75 -28.55
N HIS A 136 -0.20 12.27 -28.67
CA HIS A 136 0.13 10.87 -28.93
C HIS A 136 1.13 10.36 -27.88
N PRO A 137 1.13 9.05 -27.59
CA PRO A 137 2.04 8.48 -26.61
C PRO A 137 3.53 8.81 -26.84
N ASN A 138 3.97 8.87 -28.11
CA ASN A 138 5.35 9.21 -28.45
C ASN A 138 5.72 10.67 -28.12
N ASP A 139 4.74 11.56 -28.00
CA ASP A 139 5.00 12.96 -27.65
C ASP A 139 5.55 13.08 -26.20
N LEU A 140 5.29 12.07 -25.33
CA LEU A 140 5.85 12.02 -23.99
C LEU A 140 7.38 12.11 -23.97
N LEU A 141 8.04 11.59 -25.02
CA LEU A 141 9.51 11.62 -25.13
C LEU A 141 10.07 13.03 -25.43
N GLN A 142 9.21 13.99 -25.78
CA GLN A 142 9.56 15.40 -26.01
C GLN A 142 9.31 16.28 -24.77
N HIS A 143 8.75 15.68 -23.69
CA HIS A 143 8.49 16.35 -22.43
C HIS A 143 9.49 15.94 -21.37
N ASP A 144 9.64 16.78 -20.34
CA ASP A 144 10.31 16.37 -19.12
C ASP A 144 9.49 15.28 -18.43
N LEU A 145 10.10 14.14 -18.17
CA LEU A 145 9.49 13.06 -17.43
C LEU A 145 10.02 13.02 -16.00
N VAL A 146 9.13 12.74 -15.05
CA VAL A 146 9.50 12.40 -13.69
C VAL A 146 9.53 10.87 -13.57
N GLY A 147 10.61 10.31 -13.01
CA GLY A 147 10.81 8.87 -12.94
C GLY A 147 11.39 8.40 -11.60
N TYR A 148 11.67 7.10 -11.54
CA TYR A 148 12.43 6.50 -10.45
C TYR A 148 13.93 6.52 -10.74
N ASP A 149 14.75 6.44 -9.69
CA ASP A 149 16.21 6.46 -9.83
C ASP A 149 16.78 5.05 -10.03
N ARG A 150 16.66 4.20 -9.01
CA ARG A 150 17.16 2.81 -9.04
C ARG A 150 16.10 1.79 -9.47
N ASN A 151 14.83 2.13 -9.27
CA ASN A 151 13.71 1.28 -9.68
C ASN A 151 13.41 1.53 -11.17
N ASP A 152 13.54 0.51 -11.99
CA ASP A 152 13.34 0.57 -13.44
C ASP A 152 11.89 0.31 -13.90
N LEU A 153 10.93 0.24 -12.96
CA LEU A 153 9.55 -0.13 -13.26
C LEU A 153 8.92 0.74 -14.36
N ILE A 154 9.05 2.06 -14.27
CA ILE A 154 8.49 2.99 -15.27
C ILE A 154 9.16 2.75 -16.62
N ILE A 155 10.49 2.64 -16.64
CA ILE A 155 11.26 2.41 -17.88
C ILE A 155 10.84 1.09 -18.53
N ARG A 156 10.74 0.01 -17.76
CA ARG A 156 10.29 -1.30 -18.28
C ARG A 156 8.88 -1.21 -18.84
N THR A 157 7.95 -0.63 -18.07
CA THR A 157 6.57 -0.46 -18.53
C THR A 157 6.49 0.35 -19.81
N MET A 158 7.22 1.44 -19.94
CA MET A 158 7.25 2.24 -21.17
C MET A 158 7.84 1.44 -22.34
N ARG A 159 8.89 0.65 -22.11
CA ARG A 159 9.45 -0.24 -23.16
C ARG A 159 8.49 -1.33 -23.59
N ASP A 160 7.68 -1.86 -22.69
CA ASP A 160 6.63 -2.83 -23.01
C ASP A 160 5.54 -2.22 -23.92
N PHE A 161 5.35 -0.91 -23.85
CA PHE A 161 4.52 -0.14 -24.81
C PHE A 161 5.24 0.17 -26.15
N GLY A 162 6.50 -0.23 -26.30
CA GLY A 162 7.28 -0.02 -27.51
C GLY A 162 8.01 1.34 -27.56
N TRP A 163 8.11 2.04 -26.43
CA TRP A 163 8.87 3.30 -26.36
C TRP A 163 10.36 3.04 -26.10
N ASP A 164 11.21 3.70 -26.88
CA ASP A 164 12.67 3.65 -26.67
C ASP A 164 13.06 4.68 -25.61
N VAL A 165 12.99 4.27 -24.34
CA VAL A 165 13.29 5.12 -23.18
C VAL A 165 14.48 4.60 -22.40
N ALA A 166 15.28 5.55 -21.91
CA ALA A 166 16.44 5.33 -21.06
C ALA A 166 16.36 6.26 -19.83
N PRO A 167 17.17 6.05 -18.78
CA PRO A 167 17.17 6.92 -17.61
C PRO A 167 17.34 8.41 -17.93
N GLU A 168 18.03 8.74 -19.03
CA GLU A 168 18.30 10.10 -19.48
C GLU A 168 17.05 10.85 -19.96
N ASN A 169 15.98 10.14 -20.30
CA ASN A 169 14.70 10.75 -20.66
C ASN A 169 13.93 11.30 -19.45
N PHE A 170 14.39 10.98 -18.23
CA PHE A 170 13.75 11.44 -17.00
C PHE A 170 14.57 12.59 -16.39
N ALA A 171 14.07 13.82 -16.58
CA ALA A 171 14.72 15.04 -16.10
C ALA A 171 14.84 15.08 -14.55
N THR A 172 13.91 14.45 -13.87
CA THR A 172 13.90 14.36 -12.38
C THR A 172 13.57 12.93 -11.94
N ARG A 173 14.35 12.38 -11.01
CA ARG A 173 14.20 10.99 -10.56
C ARG A 173 14.21 10.88 -9.04
N CYS A 174 13.30 10.05 -8.49
CA CYS A 174 13.23 9.78 -7.06
C CYS A 174 12.51 8.45 -6.78
N ASP A 175 13.13 7.56 -6.01
CA ASP A 175 12.54 6.26 -5.62
C ASP A 175 11.49 6.36 -4.50
N SER A 176 11.45 7.48 -3.76
CA SER A 176 10.38 7.74 -2.79
C SER A 176 9.09 8.07 -3.52
N GLN A 177 8.10 7.21 -3.46
CA GLN A 177 6.85 7.37 -4.21
C GLN A 177 6.08 8.65 -3.83
N SER A 178 6.12 9.05 -2.57
CA SER A 178 5.51 10.32 -2.14
C SER A 178 6.26 11.52 -2.69
N THR A 179 7.60 11.52 -2.61
CA THR A 179 8.43 12.60 -3.19
C THR A 179 8.28 12.66 -4.71
N TYR A 180 8.30 11.50 -5.39
CA TYR A 180 8.06 11.40 -6.81
C TYR A 180 6.74 12.09 -7.21
N TRP A 181 5.65 11.83 -6.48
CA TRP A 181 4.36 12.44 -6.77
C TRP A 181 4.34 13.95 -6.49
N GLU A 182 5.01 14.39 -5.43
CA GLU A 182 5.15 15.83 -5.15
C GLU A 182 5.97 16.56 -6.22
N LEU A 183 6.97 15.90 -6.85
CA LEU A 183 7.70 16.47 -7.99
C LEU A 183 6.77 16.69 -9.19
N VAL A 184 5.87 15.75 -9.48
CA VAL A 184 4.83 15.93 -10.52
C VAL A 184 3.92 17.11 -10.16
N ARG A 185 3.45 17.18 -8.92
CA ARG A 185 2.59 18.26 -8.41
C ARG A 185 3.28 19.62 -8.40
N ALA A 186 4.58 19.65 -8.26
CA ALA A 186 5.40 20.88 -8.35
C ALA A 186 5.65 21.34 -9.79
N GLY A 187 5.27 20.55 -10.81
CA GLY A 187 5.44 20.89 -12.21
C GLY A 187 6.80 20.53 -12.78
N CYS A 188 7.53 19.57 -12.17
CA CYS A 188 8.81 19.10 -12.71
C CYS A 188 8.69 18.29 -14.02
N GLY A 189 7.46 18.02 -14.48
CA GLY A 189 7.22 17.28 -15.72
C GLY A 189 6.00 16.37 -15.62
N ILE A 190 5.89 15.47 -16.60
CA ILE A 190 4.84 14.46 -16.65
C ILE A 190 5.26 13.23 -15.84
N GLY A 191 4.36 12.72 -15.01
CA GLY A 191 4.57 11.47 -14.27
C GLY A 191 3.33 10.60 -14.24
N PHE A 192 3.51 9.35 -13.80
CA PHE A 192 2.44 8.35 -13.72
C PHE A 192 1.96 8.21 -12.28
N GLY A 193 0.65 8.19 -12.06
CA GLY A 193 0.09 8.10 -10.72
C GLY A 193 -1.33 7.55 -10.68
N GLN A 194 -1.84 7.40 -9.47
CA GLN A 194 -3.20 6.91 -9.24
C GLN A 194 -4.22 7.99 -9.64
N ALA A 195 -5.10 7.65 -10.58
CA ALA A 195 -6.07 8.59 -11.13
C ALA A 195 -7.00 9.20 -10.07
N GLN A 196 -7.44 8.41 -9.10
CA GLN A 196 -8.29 8.89 -8.00
C GLN A 196 -7.61 9.93 -7.09
N VAL A 197 -6.28 9.85 -6.94
CA VAL A 197 -5.51 10.83 -6.16
C VAL A 197 -5.32 12.11 -6.99
N ALA A 198 -4.95 11.95 -8.26
CA ALA A 198 -4.76 13.08 -9.17
C ALA A 198 -6.04 13.91 -9.37
N ARG A 199 -7.20 13.27 -9.51
CA ARG A 199 -8.51 13.94 -9.68
C ARG A 199 -8.93 14.83 -8.50
N ARG A 200 -8.32 14.64 -7.32
CA ARG A 200 -8.57 15.50 -6.15
C ARG A 200 -7.75 16.80 -6.17
N ASP A 201 -6.76 16.88 -7.05
CA ASP A 201 -5.90 18.05 -7.21
C ASP A 201 -6.28 18.82 -8.49
N SER A 202 -6.93 19.96 -8.31
CA SER A 202 -7.42 20.80 -9.42
C SER A 202 -6.29 21.44 -10.24
N THR A 203 -5.05 21.42 -9.76
CA THR A 203 -3.88 21.93 -10.49
C THR A 203 -3.34 20.92 -11.51
N LEU A 204 -3.70 19.64 -11.34
CA LEU A 204 -3.28 18.58 -12.25
C LEU A 204 -4.26 18.40 -13.42
N GLU A 205 -3.73 17.91 -14.52
CA GLU A 205 -4.47 17.51 -15.71
C GLU A 205 -3.96 16.13 -16.14
N GLN A 206 -4.89 15.23 -16.50
CA GLN A 206 -4.54 13.94 -17.09
C GLN A 206 -4.16 14.15 -18.53
N VAL A 207 -2.97 13.73 -18.91
CA VAL A 207 -2.53 13.68 -20.31
C VAL A 207 -2.78 12.28 -20.88
N LEU A 208 -3.03 12.20 -22.18
CA LEU A 208 -3.30 10.94 -22.89
C LEU A 208 -4.35 10.06 -22.18
N PRO A 209 -5.58 10.53 -21.95
CA PRO A 209 -6.59 9.81 -21.18
C PRO A 209 -6.95 8.42 -21.76
N ASN A 210 -6.62 8.19 -23.03
CA ASN A 210 -6.81 6.91 -23.72
C ASN A 210 -5.62 5.95 -23.56
N LEU A 211 -4.56 6.34 -22.85
CA LEU A 211 -3.43 5.48 -22.56
C LEU A 211 -3.86 4.45 -21.51
N SER A 212 -4.01 3.18 -21.93
CA SER A 212 -4.41 2.09 -21.06
C SER A 212 -3.20 1.56 -20.30
N LEU A 213 -3.05 1.96 -19.05
CA LEU A 213 -2.06 1.40 -18.13
C LEU A 213 -2.66 0.23 -17.34
N GLN A 214 -1.85 -0.79 -17.05
CA GLN A 214 -2.29 -1.89 -16.21
C GLN A 214 -2.63 -1.37 -14.81
N PRO A 215 -3.86 -1.59 -14.31
CA PRO A 215 -4.23 -1.14 -12.97
C PRO A 215 -3.45 -1.88 -11.88
N LEU A 216 -3.31 -1.26 -10.73
CA LEU A 216 -2.68 -1.88 -9.56
C LEU A 216 -3.73 -2.55 -8.67
N PRO A 217 -3.63 -3.87 -8.41
CA PRO A 217 -4.57 -4.53 -7.54
C PRO A 217 -4.32 -4.13 -6.07
N LEU A 218 -5.34 -3.61 -5.39
CA LEU A 218 -5.27 -3.31 -3.96
C LEU A 218 -5.84 -4.47 -3.16
N TRP A 219 -5.04 -4.97 -2.24
CA TRP A 219 -5.40 -6.05 -1.33
C TRP A 219 -5.35 -5.58 0.13
N ILE A 220 -6.31 -6.04 0.92
CA ILE A 220 -6.26 -5.99 2.38
C ILE A 220 -5.92 -7.36 2.91
N ALA A 221 -5.05 -7.42 3.91
CA ALA A 221 -4.62 -8.67 4.51
C ALA A 221 -4.50 -8.53 6.03
N ALA A 222 -4.74 -9.62 6.75
CA ALA A 222 -4.55 -9.71 8.20
C ALA A 222 -4.15 -11.14 8.60
N PRO A 223 -3.34 -11.34 9.65
CA PRO A 223 -3.12 -12.66 10.21
C PRO A 223 -4.43 -13.27 10.71
N LYS A 224 -4.65 -14.57 10.43
CA LYS A 224 -5.85 -15.30 10.87
C LYS A 224 -6.10 -15.17 12.37
N ALA A 225 -5.03 -15.17 13.16
CA ALA A 225 -5.09 -15.12 14.62
C ALA A 225 -5.73 -13.82 15.17
N VAL A 226 -5.53 -12.68 14.49
CA VAL A 226 -6.01 -11.38 14.98
C VAL A 226 -7.20 -10.83 14.18
N ARG A 227 -7.48 -11.39 12.99
CA ARG A 227 -8.55 -10.92 12.09
C ARG A 227 -9.92 -10.82 12.77
N HIS A 228 -10.22 -11.72 13.71
CA HIS A 228 -11.49 -11.80 14.42
C HIS A 228 -11.52 -10.99 15.73
N SER A 229 -10.43 -10.32 16.11
CA SER A 229 -10.45 -9.36 17.22
C SER A 229 -11.41 -8.22 16.91
N PRO A 230 -12.31 -7.79 17.82
CA PRO A 230 -13.35 -6.80 17.55
C PRO A 230 -12.82 -5.49 16.99
N LYS A 231 -11.71 -4.98 17.52
CA LYS A 231 -11.05 -3.75 17.02
C LYS A 231 -10.51 -3.92 15.61
N VAL A 232 -9.85 -5.07 15.31
CA VAL A 232 -9.32 -5.37 13.99
C VAL A 232 -10.44 -5.55 12.98
N ALA A 233 -11.52 -6.25 13.36
CA ALA A 233 -12.70 -6.42 12.53
C ALA A 233 -13.35 -5.09 12.16
N ALA A 234 -13.52 -4.18 13.12
CA ALA A 234 -14.08 -2.86 12.89
C ALA A 234 -13.24 -2.03 11.90
N VAL A 235 -11.92 -2.00 12.07
CA VAL A 235 -11.01 -1.30 11.13
C VAL A 235 -11.02 -1.96 9.75
N TRP A 236 -11.00 -3.28 9.70
CA TRP A 236 -11.06 -4.05 8.46
C TRP A 236 -12.34 -3.76 7.66
N ASP A 237 -13.49 -3.80 8.31
CA ASP A 237 -14.78 -3.60 7.65
C ASP A 237 -14.94 -2.14 7.19
N HIS A 238 -14.44 -1.18 7.97
CA HIS A 238 -14.39 0.23 7.58
C HIS A 238 -13.51 0.46 6.34
N LEU A 239 -12.31 -0.13 6.30
CA LEU A 239 -11.42 -0.05 5.14
C LEU A 239 -12.08 -0.67 3.90
N ILE A 240 -12.72 -1.84 4.03
CA ILE A 240 -13.45 -2.43 2.90
C ILE A 240 -14.50 -1.46 2.39
N ALA A 241 -15.37 -0.93 3.26
CA ALA A 241 -16.43 -0.01 2.86
C ALA A 241 -15.86 1.22 2.13
N ALA A 242 -14.74 1.79 2.62
CA ALA A 242 -14.11 2.97 2.02
C ALA A 242 -13.49 2.73 0.63
N PHE A 243 -13.04 1.50 0.33
CA PHE A 243 -12.44 1.17 -0.97
C PHE A 243 -13.39 0.51 -1.97
N THR A 244 -14.62 0.16 -1.55
CA THR A 244 -15.62 -0.48 -2.42
C THR A 244 -16.84 0.43 -2.68
N ALA A 245 -16.88 1.63 -2.07
CA ALA A 245 -17.86 2.68 -2.32
C ALA A 245 -17.48 3.48 -3.56
#